data_02b014a1b555814760d3623f5c7c216e
#
_entry.id   02b014a1b555814760d3623f5c7c216e
#
_cell.length_a   1.000
_cell.length_b   1.000
_cell.length_c   1.000
_cell.angle_alpha   90.00
_cell.angle_beta   90.00
_cell.angle_gamma   90.00
#
_symmetry.space_group_name_H-M   'P 1'
#
loop_
_entity.id
_entity.type
_entity.pdbx_description
1 polymer ?
#
loop_
_entity_poly.entity_id
_entity_poly.type
_entity_poly.pdbx_seq_one_letter_code
_entity_poly.pdbx_strand_id
1 'polypeptide(L)'
;MASELIVKKRRPISKKEARSVKEGILSTHNIEMPISAGKFEIGKADNFDVLISKGNIIALIDNNLVHLAVRGLLINSVERGWVQVDMGAVPYVCNGANTMSAGINDVSPEVVKGQHVWIREENHHKPLAVGVALMDAKEMLTSEKGKAIKSLHYIGCLLYTSDAADELVG
;
A
#
# COMPACT_ATOMS: atom_id res chain seq x y z
N MET A 1 -1.55 16.14 6.98
CA MET A 1 -1.60 14.69 7.23
C MET A 1 -2.78 14.05 6.54
N ALA A 2 -2.58 12.88 5.99
CA ALA A 2 -3.70 12.11 5.48
C ALA A 2 -4.56 11.65 6.65
N SER A 3 -5.87 11.81 6.54
CA SER A 3 -6.80 11.33 7.55
C SER A 3 -7.02 9.82 7.38
N GLU A 4 -7.49 9.16 8.43
CA GLU A 4 -7.87 7.76 8.31
C GLU A 4 -8.97 7.60 7.26
N LEU A 5 -8.92 6.46 6.57
CA LEU A 5 -9.94 6.16 5.57
C LEU A 5 -11.26 5.82 6.26
N ILE A 6 -12.31 6.55 5.89
CA ILE A 6 -13.67 6.27 6.32
C ILE A 6 -14.30 5.41 5.25
N VAL A 7 -14.66 4.18 5.61
CA VAL A 7 -15.25 3.22 4.67
C VAL A 7 -16.76 3.16 4.86
N LYS A 8 -17.49 3.33 3.77
CA LYS A 8 -18.95 3.30 3.76
C LYS A 8 -19.46 2.16 2.88
N LYS A 9 -20.72 1.79 3.05
CA LYS A 9 -21.42 0.81 2.19
C LYS A 9 -20.71 -0.53 2.10
N ARG A 10 -20.22 -1.03 3.23
CA ARG A 10 -19.56 -2.34 3.29
C ARG A 10 -20.57 -3.43 2.96
N ARG A 11 -20.19 -4.38 2.12
CA ARG A 11 -20.99 -5.52 1.75
C ARG A 11 -20.11 -6.72 1.39
N PRO A 12 -20.62 -7.95 1.51
CA PRO A 12 -19.87 -9.11 1.03
C PRO A 12 -19.64 -9.00 -0.48
N ILE A 13 -18.47 -9.46 -0.93
CA ILE A 13 -18.18 -9.48 -2.37
C ILE A 13 -18.85 -10.67 -3.03
N SER A 14 -19.25 -10.50 -4.29
CA SER A 14 -19.78 -11.59 -5.10
C SER A 14 -18.63 -12.49 -5.61
N LYS A 15 -19.01 -13.67 -6.12
CA LYS A 15 -18.02 -14.56 -6.75
C LYS A 15 -17.31 -13.90 -7.94
N LYS A 16 -18.08 -13.12 -8.72
CA LYS A 16 -17.53 -12.40 -9.87
C LYS A 16 -16.55 -11.33 -9.42
N GLU A 17 -16.89 -10.57 -8.37
CA GLU A 17 -16.00 -9.56 -7.82
C GLU A 17 -14.74 -10.19 -7.22
N ALA A 18 -14.87 -11.31 -6.53
CA ALA A 18 -13.73 -12.04 -5.98
C ALA A 18 -12.74 -12.44 -7.08
N ARG A 19 -13.27 -12.94 -8.20
CA ARG A 19 -12.43 -13.31 -9.34
C ARG A 19 -11.73 -12.10 -9.93
N SER A 20 -12.44 -11.00 -10.10
CA SER A 20 -11.89 -9.76 -10.65
C SER A 20 -10.79 -9.20 -9.76
N VAL A 21 -10.99 -9.20 -8.45
CA VAL A 21 -9.98 -8.73 -7.49
C VAL A 21 -8.75 -9.63 -7.52
N LYS A 22 -8.94 -10.93 -7.54
CA LYS A 22 -7.84 -11.90 -7.62
C LYS A 22 -7.00 -11.70 -8.87
N GLU A 23 -7.65 -11.52 -10.01
CA GLU A 23 -6.97 -11.24 -11.28
C GLU A 23 -6.23 -9.90 -11.24
N GLY A 24 -6.82 -8.89 -10.62
CA GLY A 24 -6.20 -7.58 -10.46
C GLY A 24 -4.93 -7.62 -9.60
N ILE A 25 -4.96 -8.38 -8.52
CA ILE A 25 -3.78 -8.55 -7.66
C ILE A 25 -2.67 -9.29 -8.41
N LEU A 26 -3.03 -10.32 -9.15
CA LEU A 26 -2.06 -11.06 -9.98
C LEU A 26 -1.44 -10.14 -11.03
N SER A 27 -2.24 -9.34 -11.70
CA SER A 27 -1.76 -8.41 -12.72
C SER A 27 -0.83 -7.35 -12.15
N THR A 28 -1.16 -6.79 -10.99
CA THR A 28 -0.40 -5.69 -10.40
C THR A 28 0.87 -6.17 -9.69
N HIS A 29 0.76 -7.23 -8.90
CA HIS A 29 1.82 -7.66 -7.99
C HIS A 29 2.48 -8.97 -8.39
N ASN A 30 1.95 -9.65 -9.40
CA ASN A 30 2.42 -10.96 -9.84
C ASN A 30 2.40 -12.01 -8.72
N ILE A 31 1.38 -11.93 -7.88
CA ILE A 31 1.15 -12.92 -6.81
C ILE A 31 -0.28 -13.46 -6.90
N GLU A 32 -0.45 -14.71 -6.47
CA GLU A 32 -1.76 -15.31 -6.33
C GLU A 32 -2.20 -15.21 -4.89
N MET A 33 -3.29 -14.50 -4.65
CA MET A 33 -3.87 -14.34 -3.33
C MET A 33 -5.24 -14.99 -3.31
N PRO A 34 -5.54 -15.89 -2.37
CA PRO A 34 -6.85 -16.53 -2.30
C PRO A 34 -7.91 -15.53 -1.85
N ILE A 35 -8.80 -15.17 -2.77
CA ILE A 35 -9.92 -14.28 -2.51
C ILE A 35 -11.21 -15.08 -2.70
N SER A 36 -12.05 -15.13 -1.68
CA SER A 36 -13.31 -15.87 -1.76
C SER A 36 -14.49 -15.00 -1.30
N ALA A 37 -15.64 -15.21 -1.93
CA ALA A 37 -16.83 -14.41 -1.67
C ALA A 37 -17.28 -14.43 -0.21
N GLY A 38 -17.15 -15.54 0.48
CA GLY A 38 -17.63 -15.69 1.86
C GLY A 38 -16.75 -15.06 2.93
N LYS A 39 -15.56 -14.62 2.60
CA LYS A 39 -14.58 -14.15 3.59
C LYS A 39 -14.14 -12.70 3.43
N PHE A 40 -14.57 -12.05 2.38
CA PHE A 40 -14.16 -10.69 2.07
C PHE A 40 -15.36 -9.80 1.88
N GLU A 41 -15.15 -8.53 2.17
CA GLU A 41 -16.12 -7.47 1.93
C GLU A 41 -15.50 -6.43 1.01
N ILE A 42 -16.37 -5.67 0.33
CA ILE A 42 -15.97 -4.48 -0.40
C ILE A 42 -16.67 -3.28 0.24
N GLY A 43 -16.00 -2.14 0.26
CA GLY A 43 -16.54 -0.91 0.78
C GLY A 43 -16.09 0.27 -0.06
N LYS A 44 -16.67 1.45 0.21
CA LYS A 44 -16.30 2.67 -0.50
C LYS A 44 -15.55 3.63 0.40
N ALA A 45 -14.41 4.10 -0.06
CA ALA A 45 -13.70 5.23 0.50
C ALA A 45 -13.91 6.44 -0.43
N ASP A 46 -13.27 7.57 -0.14
CA ASP A 46 -13.55 8.81 -0.88
C ASP A 46 -13.29 8.71 -2.39
N ASN A 47 -12.14 8.18 -2.78
CA ASN A 47 -11.72 8.18 -4.18
C ASN A 47 -11.49 6.78 -4.75
N PHE A 48 -11.71 5.75 -3.96
CA PHE A 48 -11.48 4.37 -4.38
C PHE A 48 -12.30 3.41 -3.51
N ASP A 49 -12.44 2.19 -3.99
CA ASP A 49 -13.06 1.12 -3.21
C ASP A 49 -11.98 0.38 -2.43
N VAL A 50 -12.39 -0.36 -1.40
CA VAL A 50 -11.45 -1.12 -0.57
C VAL A 50 -11.93 -2.55 -0.43
N LEU A 51 -10.97 -3.48 -0.44
CA LEU A 51 -11.21 -4.87 -0.11
C LEU A 51 -10.92 -5.06 1.37
N ILE A 52 -11.86 -5.66 2.09
CA ILE A 52 -11.79 -5.82 3.54
C ILE A 52 -11.83 -7.29 3.91
N SER A 53 -10.99 -7.70 4.84
CA SER A 53 -11.01 -9.03 5.44
C SER A 53 -10.84 -8.89 6.94
N LYS A 54 -11.75 -9.49 7.70
CA LYS A 54 -11.68 -9.48 9.17
C LYS A 54 -11.54 -8.06 9.75
N GLY A 55 -12.24 -7.10 9.13
CA GLY A 55 -12.21 -5.71 9.57
C GLY A 55 -11.00 -4.90 9.13
N ASN A 56 -10.08 -5.49 8.37
CA ASN A 56 -8.87 -4.81 7.92
C ASN A 56 -8.91 -4.54 6.42
N ILE A 57 -8.42 -3.36 6.03
CA ILE A 57 -8.29 -3.03 4.61
C ILE A 57 -7.09 -3.80 4.05
N ILE A 58 -7.35 -4.66 3.06
CA ILE A 58 -6.34 -5.52 2.45
C ILE A 58 -5.85 -4.96 1.12
N ALA A 59 -6.72 -4.31 0.37
CA ALA A 59 -6.38 -3.77 -0.95
C ALA A 59 -7.20 -2.53 -1.25
N LEU A 60 -6.67 -1.71 -2.14
CA LEU A 60 -7.34 -0.54 -2.70
C LEU A 60 -7.70 -0.85 -4.15
N ILE A 61 -8.90 -0.45 -4.55
CA ILE A 61 -9.42 -0.68 -5.90
C ILE A 61 -9.76 0.67 -6.52
N ASP A 62 -9.02 1.04 -7.55
CA ASP A 62 -9.17 2.33 -8.23
C ASP A 62 -9.29 2.09 -9.72
N ASN A 63 -10.47 2.38 -10.30
CA ASN A 63 -10.71 2.22 -11.75
C ASN A 63 -10.25 0.87 -12.30
N ASN A 64 -10.61 -0.21 -11.64
CA ASN A 64 -10.25 -1.60 -11.98
C ASN A 64 -8.79 -1.98 -11.68
N LEU A 65 -7.99 -1.05 -11.19
CA LEU A 65 -6.64 -1.38 -10.70
C LEU A 65 -6.73 -1.78 -9.23
N VAL A 66 -6.16 -2.92 -8.91
CA VAL A 66 -6.17 -3.44 -7.54
C VAL A 66 -4.74 -3.41 -7.00
N HIS A 67 -4.55 -2.71 -5.89
CA HIS A 67 -3.25 -2.59 -5.23
C HIS A 67 -3.38 -3.02 -3.79
N LEU A 68 -2.45 -3.83 -3.31
CA LEU A 68 -2.46 -4.22 -1.90
C LEU A 68 -2.23 -3.01 -1.02
N ALA A 69 -3.01 -2.91 0.05
CA ALA A 69 -2.77 -1.97 1.14
C ALA A 69 -1.68 -2.52 2.05
N VAL A 70 -1.29 -1.77 3.06
CA VAL A 70 -0.17 -2.17 3.93
C VAL A 70 -0.40 -3.55 4.55
N ARG A 71 -1.60 -3.84 5.03
CA ARG A 71 -1.90 -5.14 5.62
C ARG A 71 -1.83 -6.27 4.61
N GLY A 72 -2.25 -6.02 3.38
CA GLY A 72 -2.11 -6.99 2.29
C GLY A 72 -0.65 -7.27 1.99
N LEU A 73 0.19 -6.25 2.05
CA LEU A 73 1.63 -6.38 1.83
C LEU A 73 2.33 -7.13 2.98
N LEU A 74 1.82 -6.96 4.21
CA LEU A 74 2.39 -7.65 5.37
C LEU A 74 2.15 -9.17 5.33
N ILE A 75 1.06 -9.61 4.72
CA ILE A 75 0.73 -11.03 4.64
C ILE A 75 1.15 -11.69 3.32
N ASN A 76 1.70 -10.90 2.40
CA ASN A 76 2.16 -11.39 1.09
C ASN A 76 3.55 -10.85 0.79
N SER A 77 4.38 -11.65 0.15
CA SER A 77 5.68 -11.19 -0.34
C SER A 77 5.52 -10.56 -1.71
N VAL A 78 5.76 -9.26 -1.81
CA VAL A 78 5.72 -8.51 -3.08
C VAL A 78 7.12 -8.00 -3.37
N GLU A 79 7.62 -8.28 -4.58
CA GLU A 79 9.01 -7.99 -4.93
C GLU A 79 9.19 -6.78 -5.83
N ARG A 80 8.12 -6.12 -6.25
CA ARG A 80 8.22 -4.97 -7.15
C ARG A 80 7.31 -3.82 -6.73
N GLY A 81 7.56 -2.65 -7.29
CA GLY A 81 6.78 -1.46 -7.01
C GLY A 81 7.08 -0.82 -5.66
N TRP A 82 8.21 -1.15 -5.06
CA TRP A 82 8.59 -0.61 -3.75
C TRP A 82 9.47 0.63 -3.89
N VAL A 83 9.38 1.49 -2.89
CA VAL A 83 10.25 2.65 -2.71
C VAL A 83 10.77 2.60 -1.29
N GLN A 84 12.09 2.64 -1.12
CA GLN A 84 12.72 2.47 0.19
C GLN A 84 13.11 3.81 0.78
N VAL A 85 12.77 4.02 2.04
CA VAL A 85 13.11 5.24 2.76
C VAL A 85 14.05 4.95 3.92
N ASP A 86 14.82 5.95 4.32
CA ASP A 86 15.70 5.85 5.48
C ASP A 86 14.87 5.86 6.77
N MET A 87 15.49 5.44 7.88
CA MET A 87 14.77 5.33 9.15
C MET A 87 14.28 6.68 9.68
N GLY A 88 14.96 7.77 9.30
CA GLY A 88 14.52 9.12 9.68
C GLY A 88 13.18 9.52 9.08
N ALA A 89 12.84 8.97 7.91
CA ALA A 89 11.56 9.27 7.26
C ALA A 89 10.40 8.44 7.80
N VAL A 90 10.68 7.32 8.49
CA VAL A 90 9.65 6.37 8.92
C VAL A 90 8.52 7.01 9.74
N PRO A 91 8.77 7.82 10.77
CA PRO A 91 7.68 8.40 11.55
C PRO A 91 6.72 9.25 10.71
N TYR A 92 7.26 9.99 9.75
CA TYR A 92 6.44 10.86 8.89
C TYR A 92 5.59 10.04 7.93
N VAL A 93 6.18 9.03 7.30
CA VAL A 93 5.48 8.14 6.38
C VAL A 93 4.38 7.38 7.11
N CYS A 94 4.67 6.86 8.29
CA CYS A 94 3.69 6.14 9.11
C CYS A 94 2.53 7.00 9.59
N ASN A 95 2.69 8.31 9.60
CA ASN A 95 1.63 9.25 9.97
C ASN A 95 0.87 9.83 8.78
N GLY A 96 1.15 9.33 7.58
CA GLY A 96 0.41 9.73 6.39
C GLY A 96 0.99 10.90 5.62
N ALA A 97 2.17 11.36 5.98
CA ALA A 97 2.83 12.41 5.22
C ALA A 97 3.24 11.90 3.82
N ASN A 98 3.23 12.81 2.84
CA ASN A 98 3.76 12.46 1.53
C ASN A 98 5.26 12.21 1.64
N THR A 99 5.78 11.28 0.83
CA THR A 99 7.19 10.95 0.86
C THR A 99 7.97 11.91 -0.01
N MET A 100 8.99 12.52 0.58
CA MET A 100 9.87 13.45 -0.12
C MET A 100 11.07 12.68 -0.70
N SER A 101 11.56 13.11 -1.86
CA SER A 101 12.67 12.44 -2.52
C SER A 101 13.94 12.38 -1.64
N ALA A 102 14.16 13.37 -0.81
CA ALA A 102 15.32 13.41 0.09
C ALA A 102 15.38 12.24 1.07
N GLY A 103 14.23 11.65 1.42
CA GLY A 103 14.18 10.50 2.32
C GLY A 103 14.31 9.14 1.63
N ILE A 104 14.34 9.12 0.31
CA ILE A 104 14.39 7.89 -0.47
C ILE A 104 15.84 7.50 -0.73
N ASN A 105 16.19 6.24 -0.44
CA ASN A 105 17.55 5.75 -0.68
C ASN A 105 17.63 4.55 -1.63
N ASP A 106 16.48 3.99 -2.03
CA ASP A 106 16.44 2.95 -3.05
C ASP A 106 15.04 2.88 -3.65
N VAL A 107 14.94 2.44 -4.89
CA VAL A 107 13.66 2.36 -5.61
C VAL A 107 13.68 1.15 -6.53
N SER A 108 12.57 0.43 -6.57
CA SER A 108 12.39 -0.65 -7.55
C SER A 108 12.51 -0.06 -8.97
N PRO A 109 13.38 -0.62 -9.83
CA PRO A 109 13.75 0.04 -11.09
C PRO A 109 12.60 0.32 -12.06
N GLU A 110 11.54 -0.48 -11.99
CA GLU A 110 10.40 -0.35 -12.91
C GLU A 110 9.42 0.76 -12.52
N VAL A 111 9.62 1.44 -11.40
CA VAL A 111 8.70 2.48 -10.94
C VAL A 111 8.69 3.67 -11.88
N VAL A 112 7.49 4.06 -12.32
CA VAL A 112 7.29 5.23 -13.18
C VAL A 112 6.25 6.16 -12.57
N LYS A 113 6.31 7.43 -12.94
CA LYS A 113 5.36 8.44 -12.49
C LYS A 113 3.92 8.01 -12.78
N GLY A 114 3.04 8.17 -11.80
CA GLY A 114 1.64 7.79 -11.91
C GLY A 114 1.34 6.37 -11.43
N GLN A 115 2.35 5.55 -11.24
CA GLN A 115 2.18 4.18 -10.80
C GLN A 115 1.89 4.13 -9.29
N HIS A 116 1.05 3.19 -8.87
CA HIS A 116 0.90 2.90 -7.46
C HIS A 116 2.13 2.18 -6.94
N VAL A 117 2.61 2.62 -5.79
CA VAL A 117 3.82 2.07 -5.17
C VAL A 117 3.57 1.82 -3.69
N TRP A 118 4.41 0.97 -3.09
CA TRP A 118 4.41 0.81 -1.65
C TRP A 118 5.75 1.25 -1.10
N ILE A 119 5.74 1.75 0.13
CA ILE A 119 6.92 2.32 0.77
C ILE A 119 7.39 1.37 1.85
N ARG A 120 8.68 1.07 1.84
CA ARG A 120 9.32 0.19 2.83
C ARG A 120 10.46 0.89 3.54
N GLU A 121 10.76 0.45 4.75
CA GLU A 121 11.92 0.96 5.46
C GLU A 121 13.17 0.16 5.13
N GLU A 122 14.35 0.76 5.35
CA GLU A 122 15.62 0.23 4.86
C GLU A 122 16.17 -0.98 5.64
N ASN A 123 15.81 -1.17 6.90
CA ASN A 123 16.42 -2.20 7.73
C ASN A 123 15.80 -3.59 7.54
N HIS A 124 14.48 -3.68 7.48
CA HIS A 124 13.77 -4.95 7.38
C HIS A 124 12.84 -5.02 6.19
N HIS A 125 12.79 -3.98 5.39
CA HIS A 125 11.93 -3.86 4.21
C HIS A 125 10.43 -4.00 4.54
N LYS A 126 10.04 -3.57 5.75
CA LYS A 126 8.63 -3.64 6.16
C LYS A 126 7.81 -2.56 5.46
N PRO A 127 6.61 -2.93 4.97
CA PRO A 127 5.71 -1.95 4.37
C PRO A 127 5.23 -0.92 5.39
N LEU A 128 5.24 0.34 4.99
CA LEU A 128 4.82 1.47 5.83
C LEU A 128 3.56 2.13 5.33
N ALA A 129 3.46 2.28 4.02
CA ALA A 129 2.38 3.02 3.37
C ALA A 129 2.32 2.63 1.91
N VAL A 130 1.22 3.03 1.27
CA VAL A 130 1.05 2.91 -0.18
C VAL A 130 0.66 4.27 -0.73
N GLY A 131 1.01 4.52 -1.98
CA GLY A 131 0.73 5.80 -2.59
C GLY A 131 0.91 5.78 -4.09
N VAL A 132 0.92 6.98 -4.67
CA VAL A 132 1.12 7.17 -6.11
C VAL A 132 2.45 7.87 -6.33
N ALA A 133 3.27 7.30 -7.21
CA ALA A 133 4.55 7.89 -7.58
C ALA A 133 4.34 9.21 -8.33
N LEU A 134 5.01 10.25 -7.88
CA LEU A 134 5.00 11.56 -8.53
C LEU A 134 6.25 11.79 -9.37
N MET A 135 7.18 10.83 -9.33
CA MET A 135 8.45 10.83 -10.06
C MET A 135 8.75 9.42 -10.53
N ASP A 136 9.58 9.30 -11.56
CA ASP A 136 10.14 8.01 -11.97
C ASP A 136 11.22 7.57 -10.99
N ALA A 137 11.58 6.28 -11.01
CA ALA A 137 12.59 5.72 -10.10
C ALA A 137 13.90 6.50 -10.12
N LYS A 138 14.40 6.81 -11.30
CA LYS A 138 15.65 7.55 -11.45
C LYS A 138 15.56 8.95 -10.84
N GLU A 139 14.45 9.63 -11.07
CA GLU A 139 14.21 10.97 -10.54
C GLU A 139 14.14 10.95 -9.01
N MET A 140 13.50 9.94 -8.44
CA MET A 140 13.42 9.79 -6.98
C MET A 140 14.81 9.68 -6.35
N LEU A 141 15.73 8.98 -7.01
CA LEU A 141 17.08 8.75 -6.50
C LEU A 141 18.02 9.91 -6.74
N THR A 142 17.78 10.74 -7.73
CA THR A 142 18.68 11.83 -8.10
C THR A 142 18.19 13.21 -7.66
N SER A 143 16.90 13.37 -7.40
CA SER A 143 16.34 14.64 -6.96
C SER A 143 16.58 14.83 -5.46
N GLU A 144 17.03 16.03 -5.07
CA GLU A 144 17.24 16.37 -3.67
C GLU A 144 16.03 17.06 -3.05
N LYS A 145 15.04 17.40 -3.87
CA LYS A 145 13.88 18.17 -3.42
C LYS A 145 12.60 17.64 -4.08
N GLY A 146 11.51 17.88 -3.42
CA GLY A 146 10.19 17.65 -3.97
C GLY A 146 9.51 16.42 -3.45
N LYS A 147 8.21 16.35 -3.71
CA LYS A 147 7.37 15.23 -3.32
C LYS A 147 7.56 14.10 -4.33
N ALA A 148 7.95 12.95 -3.85
CA ALA A 148 8.14 11.78 -4.69
C ALA A 148 6.93 10.86 -4.71
N ILE A 149 6.19 10.78 -3.59
CA ILE A 149 5.02 9.91 -3.48
C ILE A 149 3.91 10.64 -2.74
N LYS A 150 2.70 10.58 -3.30
CA LYS A 150 1.49 11.03 -2.62
C LYS A 150 0.93 9.86 -1.82
N SER A 151 0.83 10.02 -0.49
CA SER A 151 0.31 8.97 0.38
C SER A 151 -1.19 8.75 0.16
N LEU A 152 -1.61 7.49 0.04
CA LEU A 152 -3.02 7.10 -0.05
C LEU A 152 -3.49 6.38 1.20
N HIS A 153 -2.66 5.53 1.77
CA HIS A 153 -2.99 4.76 2.96
C HIS A 153 -1.70 4.41 3.69
N TYR A 154 -1.76 4.37 5.01
CA TYR A 154 -0.58 4.15 5.84
C TYR A 154 -0.95 3.32 7.05
N ILE A 155 0.06 2.72 7.65
CA ILE A 155 -0.15 1.81 8.78
C ILE A 155 -0.30 2.54 10.12
N GLY A 156 0.30 3.70 10.26
CA GLY A 156 0.35 4.43 11.52
C GLY A 156 1.52 3.98 12.39
N CYS A 157 2.03 4.89 13.19
CA CYS A 157 3.21 4.61 14.03
C CYS A 157 2.98 3.51 15.04
N LEU A 158 1.77 3.40 15.60
CA LEU A 158 1.46 2.40 16.60
C LEU A 158 1.56 0.97 16.07
N LEU A 159 1.22 0.77 14.80
CA LEU A 159 1.33 -0.54 14.17
C LEU A 159 2.77 -0.93 13.88
N TYR A 160 3.69 0.00 14.06
CA TYR A 160 5.12 -0.23 13.84
C TYR A 160 5.85 -0.67 15.07
N THR A 161 5.21 -0.63 16.22
CA THR A 161 5.78 -1.20 17.43
C THR A 161 5.81 -2.73 17.28
N SER A 162 6.73 -3.37 17.97
CA SER A 162 6.91 -4.81 17.86
C SER A 162 5.64 -5.59 18.15
N ASP A 163 4.87 -5.18 19.15
CA ASP A 163 3.66 -5.88 19.55
C ASP A 163 2.58 -5.86 18.48
N ALA A 164 2.37 -4.70 17.86
CA ALA A 164 1.40 -4.57 16.78
C ALA A 164 1.85 -5.34 15.54
N ALA A 165 3.15 -5.35 15.25
CA ALA A 165 3.69 -6.10 14.12
C ALA A 165 3.52 -7.61 14.34
N ASP A 166 3.73 -8.08 15.56
CA ASP A 166 3.56 -9.48 15.91
C ASP A 166 2.12 -9.93 15.74
N GLU A 167 1.16 -9.11 16.11
CA GLU A 167 -0.26 -9.41 15.90
C GLU A 167 -0.61 -9.52 14.43
N LEU A 168 0.02 -8.74 13.57
CA LEU A 168 -0.22 -8.78 12.13
C LEU A 168 0.39 -10.01 11.48
N VAL A 169 1.49 -10.50 12.01
CA VAL A 169 2.24 -11.63 11.45
C VAL A 169 1.82 -12.94 12.09
N GLY A 170 1.43 -12.88 13.34
CA GLY A 170 0.95 -14.07 14.06
C GLY A 170 -0.47 -14.48 13.66
#